data_c1052458064639ded4c41809848fc4ac
#
_entry.id   c1052458064639ded4c41809848fc4ac
#
_cell.length_a   1.000
_cell.length_b   1.000
_cell.length_c   1.000
_cell.angle_alpha   90.00
_cell.angle_beta   90.00
_cell.angle_gamma   90.00
#
_symmetry.space_group_name_H-M   'P 1'
#
loop_
_entity.id
_entity.type
_entity.pdbx_description
1 polymer ?
#
loop_
_entity_poly.entity_id
_entity_poly.type
_entity_poly.pdbx_seq_one_letter_code
_entity_poly.pdbx_strand_id
1 'polypeptide(L)'
;MSDKQGQMYRILSMYDRLRNEKSINKQIEAVNFHVSEKTIQRDIDHLRGYIETNMVNGYVEYDRKTNAYNLSSENKNSLTNEKIFAILKVLLESRAFPKNEMYQIIDSLTGLAQTESQGVIKKMTANEKILYGELQHQKDVSGLLWQLAQAIQFKKVIHFQYQREFDQFPDERIVKPVGVIFSEYYFYLVAYQTKYDFDFPTIYRIDRMNELYIKEQHFSIPYSDRFQEGEFRKRVQFMYTGELIKVKFKFKGPSQQAVLDRLPTATIISKDESGILFEAEVFGQGIKMWILSQGEHIEVLEPLEFRNEVMKSLREMLSLYEENEENS
;
A
#
# COMPACT_ATOMS: atom_id res chain seq x y z
N MET A 1 -12.40 38.37 -32.77
CA MET A 1 -12.30 38.07 -31.33
C MET A 1 -11.93 39.35 -30.61
N SER A 2 -12.54 39.66 -29.47
CA SER A 2 -12.10 40.80 -28.68
C SER A 2 -10.65 40.59 -28.22
N ASP A 3 -9.88 41.65 -28.06
CA ASP A 3 -8.45 41.58 -27.66
C ASP A 3 -8.25 40.78 -26.37
N LYS A 4 -9.20 40.87 -25.43
CA LYS A 4 -9.22 40.10 -24.19
C LYS A 4 -9.45 38.60 -24.37
N GLN A 5 -10.28 38.16 -25.32
CA GLN A 5 -10.50 36.74 -25.61
C GLN A 5 -9.26 36.14 -26.26
N GLY A 6 -8.59 36.85 -27.14
CA GLY A 6 -7.32 36.41 -27.73
C GLY A 6 -6.22 36.28 -26.70
N GLN A 7 -6.13 37.17 -25.70
CA GLN A 7 -5.16 37.07 -24.61
C GLN A 7 -5.40 35.83 -23.72
N MET A 8 -6.64 35.62 -23.32
CA MET A 8 -6.99 34.44 -22.47
C MET A 8 -6.63 33.15 -23.18
N TYR A 9 -6.94 33.00 -24.45
CA TYR A 9 -6.59 31.81 -25.23
C TYR A 9 -5.08 31.61 -25.32
N ARG A 10 -4.28 32.66 -25.56
CA ARG A 10 -2.81 32.55 -25.57
C ARG A 10 -2.26 32.10 -24.24
N ILE A 11 -2.71 32.72 -23.13
CA ILE A 11 -2.24 32.40 -21.78
C ILE A 11 -2.56 30.95 -21.44
N LEU A 12 -3.79 30.47 -21.67
CA LEU A 12 -4.18 29.09 -21.41
C LEU A 12 -3.39 28.09 -22.28
N SER A 13 -3.22 28.39 -23.57
CA SER A 13 -2.44 27.52 -24.45
C SER A 13 -0.97 27.42 -24.05
N MET A 14 -0.35 28.53 -23.61
CA MET A 14 1.01 28.51 -23.08
C MET A 14 1.08 27.79 -21.74
N TYR A 15 0.08 27.96 -20.87
CA TYR A 15 0.00 27.24 -19.59
C TYR A 15 -0.08 25.72 -19.76
N ASP A 16 -0.95 25.24 -20.66
CA ASP A 16 -1.10 23.82 -20.94
C ASP A 16 0.19 23.20 -21.48
N ARG A 17 0.92 23.92 -22.33
CA ARG A 17 2.21 23.46 -22.83
C ARG A 17 3.28 23.43 -21.75
N LEU A 18 3.39 24.47 -20.94
CA LEU A 18 4.30 24.48 -19.79
C LEU A 18 4.01 23.33 -18.82
N ARG A 19 2.75 23.07 -18.56
CA ARG A 19 2.30 21.97 -17.69
C ARG A 19 2.65 20.59 -18.23
N ASN A 20 2.67 20.44 -19.56
CA ASN A 20 3.07 19.21 -20.26
C ASN A 20 4.59 19.17 -20.58
N GLU A 21 5.40 19.86 -19.79
CA GLU A 21 6.87 19.88 -19.90
C GLU A 21 7.40 20.36 -21.25
N LYS A 22 6.60 21.13 -21.98
CA LYS A 22 7.03 21.76 -23.23
C LYS A 22 7.53 23.17 -22.96
N SER A 23 8.67 23.49 -23.53
CA SER A 23 9.23 24.83 -23.45
C SER A 23 8.46 25.83 -24.29
N ILE A 24 8.46 27.09 -23.87
CA ILE A 24 7.87 28.23 -24.62
C ILE A 24 9.01 29.15 -25.09
N ASN A 25 9.14 29.29 -26.39
CA ASN A 25 10.03 30.28 -26.98
C ASN A 25 9.22 31.54 -27.39
N LYS A 26 9.60 32.69 -26.85
CA LYS A 26 8.88 33.94 -27.04
C LYS A 26 8.76 34.35 -28.51
N GLN A 27 9.78 34.14 -29.31
CA GLN A 27 9.78 34.54 -30.74
C GLN A 27 8.83 33.62 -31.52
N ILE A 28 8.88 32.30 -31.26
CA ILE A 28 8.00 31.35 -31.93
C ILE A 28 6.53 31.65 -31.58
N GLU A 29 6.25 31.93 -30.30
CA GLU A 29 4.89 32.27 -29.89
C GLU A 29 4.36 33.60 -30.48
N ALA A 30 5.23 34.56 -30.63
CA ALA A 30 4.86 35.83 -31.27
C ALA A 30 4.40 35.60 -32.72
N VAL A 31 5.09 34.72 -33.44
CA VAL A 31 4.70 34.30 -34.80
C VAL A 31 3.41 33.50 -34.80
N ASN A 32 3.30 32.49 -33.93
CA ASN A 32 2.14 31.58 -33.84
C ASN A 32 0.84 32.33 -33.54
N PHE A 33 0.91 33.33 -32.67
CA PHE A 33 -0.27 34.10 -32.24
C PHE A 33 -0.43 35.43 -32.99
N HIS A 34 0.44 35.75 -33.96
CA HIS A 34 0.42 37.00 -34.72
C HIS A 34 0.43 38.25 -33.82
N VAL A 35 1.25 38.27 -32.80
CA VAL A 35 1.40 39.39 -31.85
C VAL A 35 2.88 39.75 -31.67
N SER A 36 3.14 40.87 -31.01
CA SER A 36 4.52 41.27 -30.72
C SER A 36 5.14 40.39 -29.61
N GLU A 37 6.47 40.23 -29.63
CA GLU A 37 7.19 39.58 -28.54
C GLU A 37 6.94 40.23 -27.18
N LYS A 38 6.73 41.55 -27.17
CA LYS A 38 6.38 42.31 -25.96
C LYS A 38 5.02 41.90 -25.40
N THR A 39 4.07 41.54 -26.27
CA THR A 39 2.78 40.96 -25.83
C THR A 39 2.94 39.60 -25.22
N ILE A 40 3.72 38.72 -25.85
CA ILE A 40 4.02 37.39 -25.29
C ILE A 40 4.75 37.51 -23.96
N GLN A 41 5.69 38.45 -23.83
CA GLN A 41 6.38 38.65 -22.55
C GLN A 41 5.41 39.00 -21.40
N ARG A 42 4.43 39.88 -21.67
CA ARG A 42 3.40 40.22 -20.67
C ARG A 42 2.52 39.04 -20.33
N ASP A 43 2.16 38.24 -21.32
CA ASP A 43 1.37 37.04 -21.11
C ASP A 43 2.16 35.99 -20.26
N ILE A 44 3.48 35.84 -20.46
CA ILE A 44 4.37 35.02 -19.64
C ILE A 44 4.48 35.59 -18.21
N ASP A 45 4.55 36.91 -18.06
CA ASP A 45 4.62 37.53 -16.73
C ASP A 45 3.31 37.32 -15.93
N HIS A 46 2.16 37.34 -16.61
CA HIS A 46 0.87 36.96 -16.01
C HIS A 46 0.83 35.49 -15.60
N LEU A 47 1.36 34.58 -16.45
CA LEU A 47 1.49 33.16 -16.14
C LEU A 47 2.39 32.93 -14.94
N ARG A 48 3.52 33.62 -14.87
CA ARG A 48 4.44 33.56 -13.75
C ARG A 48 3.75 33.93 -12.44
N GLY A 49 3.08 35.09 -12.40
CA GLY A 49 2.35 35.52 -11.21
C GLY A 49 1.24 34.54 -10.80
N TYR A 50 0.51 33.97 -11.77
CA TYR A 50 -0.51 32.96 -11.50
C TYR A 50 0.10 31.67 -10.92
N ILE A 51 1.18 31.19 -11.52
CA ILE A 51 1.86 29.94 -11.10
C ILE A 51 2.44 30.10 -9.69
N GLU A 52 3.15 31.20 -9.43
CA GLU A 52 3.73 31.49 -8.11
C GLU A 52 2.68 31.60 -7.00
N THR A 53 1.47 32.06 -7.35
CA THR A 53 0.38 32.22 -6.37
C THR A 53 -0.41 30.92 -6.15
N ASN A 54 -0.58 30.08 -7.18
CA ASN A 54 -1.55 28.96 -7.17
C ASN A 54 -0.90 27.57 -7.24
N MET A 55 0.39 27.47 -7.56
CA MET A 55 1.11 26.21 -7.57
C MET A 55 2.11 26.17 -6.41
N VAL A 56 2.02 25.14 -5.59
CA VAL A 56 2.99 24.94 -4.51
C VAL A 56 4.38 24.71 -5.13
N ASN A 57 5.32 25.64 -4.87
CA ASN A 57 6.69 25.61 -5.38
C ASN A 57 6.83 25.58 -6.91
N GLY A 58 5.82 26.03 -7.66
CA GLY A 58 5.90 26.20 -9.12
C GLY A 58 6.45 27.58 -9.50
N TYR A 59 7.38 27.63 -10.43
CA TYR A 59 7.88 28.88 -11.01
C TYR A 59 8.26 28.71 -12.48
N VAL A 60 8.20 29.81 -13.24
CA VAL A 60 8.60 29.82 -14.65
C VAL A 60 10.04 30.30 -14.76
N GLU A 61 10.92 29.41 -15.18
CA GLU A 61 12.34 29.65 -15.37
C GLU A 61 12.65 29.93 -16.84
N TYR A 62 13.59 30.86 -17.08
CA TYR A 62 14.11 31.13 -18.42
C TYR A 62 15.47 30.46 -18.60
N ASP A 63 15.53 29.51 -19.51
CA ASP A 63 16.79 28.87 -19.91
C ASP A 63 17.45 29.63 -21.06
N ARG A 64 18.59 30.23 -20.78
CA ARG A 64 19.37 31.00 -21.76
C ARG A 64 19.97 30.11 -22.87
N LYS A 65 20.21 28.82 -22.62
CA LYS A 65 20.82 27.94 -23.62
C LYS A 65 19.81 27.56 -24.70
N THR A 66 18.58 27.35 -24.35
CA THR A 66 17.49 26.98 -25.26
C THR A 66 16.69 28.18 -25.71
N ASN A 67 16.91 29.38 -25.15
CA ASN A 67 16.15 30.58 -25.35
C ASN A 67 14.64 30.36 -25.11
N ALA A 68 14.30 29.66 -24.06
CA ALA A 68 12.94 29.24 -23.77
C ALA A 68 12.57 29.33 -22.29
N TYR A 69 11.27 29.48 -22.03
CA TYR A 69 10.68 29.44 -20.70
C TYR A 69 10.19 28.02 -20.42
N ASN A 70 10.53 27.49 -19.24
CA ASN A 70 10.14 26.20 -18.75
C ASN A 70 9.37 26.37 -17.43
N LEU A 71 8.42 25.49 -17.17
CA LEU A 71 7.84 25.37 -15.84
C LEU A 71 8.76 24.50 -14.99
N SER A 72 9.41 25.12 -14.03
CA SER A 72 10.15 24.41 -12.99
C SER A 72 9.27 24.31 -11.75
N SER A 73 9.12 23.14 -11.22
CA SER A 73 8.56 22.96 -9.90
C SER A 73 9.63 22.28 -9.04
N GLU A 74 9.87 22.82 -7.85
CA GLU A 74 10.65 22.11 -6.84
C GLU A 74 9.91 20.88 -6.30
N ASN A 75 8.91 20.41 -7.02
CA ASN A 75 8.21 19.18 -6.66
C ASN A 75 9.14 17.97 -6.85
N LYS A 76 10.18 17.89 -5.99
CA LYS A 76 10.93 16.65 -5.74
C LYS A 76 10.01 15.48 -5.35
N ASN A 77 8.73 15.76 -5.14
CA ASN A 77 7.69 14.81 -4.73
C ASN A 77 6.79 14.33 -5.87
N SER A 78 7.03 14.72 -7.14
CA SER A 78 6.26 14.15 -8.25
C SER A 78 6.61 12.68 -8.45
N LEU A 79 5.61 11.86 -8.73
CA LEU A 79 5.84 10.47 -9.13
C LEU A 79 6.52 10.45 -10.50
N THR A 80 7.75 9.98 -10.55
CA THR A 80 8.46 9.78 -11.83
C THR A 80 7.89 8.56 -12.56
N ASN A 81 8.15 8.44 -13.86
CA ASN A 81 7.67 7.31 -14.68
C ASN A 81 8.10 5.95 -14.08
N GLU A 82 9.34 5.88 -13.57
CA GLU A 82 9.90 4.68 -12.94
C GLU A 82 9.15 4.32 -11.65
N LYS A 83 8.83 5.33 -10.82
CA LYS A 83 8.05 5.13 -9.59
C LYS A 83 6.61 4.69 -9.91
N ILE A 84 5.97 5.33 -10.90
CA ILE A 84 4.63 4.93 -11.35
C ILE A 84 4.66 3.47 -11.81
N PHE A 85 5.60 3.09 -12.67
CA PHE A 85 5.74 1.73 -13.16
C PHE A 85 5.96 0.73 -12.00
N ALA A 86 6.86 1.03 -11.06
CA ALA A 86 7.10 0.19 -9.90
C ALA A 86 5.85 0.03 -9.01
N ILE A 87 5.12 1.12 -8.75
CA ILE A 87 3.85 1.08 -7.99
C ILE A 87 2.82 0.19 -8.70
N LEU A 88 2.69 0.33 -10.03
CA LEU A 88 1.76 -0.51 -10.81
C LEU A 88 2.10 -1.99 -10.73
N LYS A 89 3.39 -2.37 -10.75
CA LYS A 89 3.83 -3.76 -10.58
C LYS A 89 3.46 -4.31 -9.20
N VAL A 90 3.69 -3.53 -8.13
CA VAL A 90 3.31 -3.91 -6.77
C VAL A 90 1.79 -4.03 -6.63
N LEU A 91 1.02 -3.11 -7.21
CA LEU A 91 -0.45 -3.15 -7.15
C LEU A 91 -1.02 -4.37 -7.88
N LEU A 92 -0.54 -4.67 -9.09
CA LEU A 92 -0.99 -5.84 -9.85
C LEU A 92 -0.70 -7.15 -9.11
N GLU A 93 0.49 -7.28 -8.51
CA GLU A 93 0.87 -8.46 -7.71
C GLU A 93 0.05 -8.57 -6.42
N SER A 94 -0.29 -7.44 -5.80
CA SER A 94 -1.04 -7.42 -4.54
C SER A 94 -2.43 -8.05 -4.64
N ARG A 95 -3.06 -8.00 -5.80
CA ARG A 95 -4.44 -8.44 -6.05
C ARG A 95 -5.46 -7.86 -5.07
N ALA A 96 -5.14 -6.71 -4.45
CA ALA A 96 -5.87 -6.14 -3.32
C ALA A 96 -7.28 -5.62 -3.67
N PHE A 97 -7.55 -5.38 -4.95
CA PHE A 97 -8.78 -4.74 -5.42
C PHE A 97 -9.51 -5.61 -6.43
N PRO A 98 -10.86 -5.52 -6.52
CA PRO A 98 -11.63 -6.12 -7.60
C PRO A 98 -11.15 -5.60 -8.97
N LYS A 99 -11.37 -6.37 -10.01
CA LYS A 99 -10.84 -6.09 -11.36
C LYS A 99 -11.17 -4.69 -11.88
N ASN A 100 -12.42 -4.26 -11.73
CA ASN A 100 -12.86 -2.94 -12.19
C ASN A 100 -12.15 -1.81 -11.44
N GLU A 101 -12.06 -1.90 -10.12
CA GLU A 101 -11.39 -0.92 -9.27
C GLU A 101 -9.88 -0.87 -9.57
N MET A 102 -9.23 -2.04 -9.68
CA MET A 102 -7.82 -2.15 -10.05
C MET A 102 -7.55 -1.47 -11.40
N TYR A 103 -8.42 -1.66 -12.39
CA TYR A 103 -8.28 -1.03 -13.70
C TYR A 103 -8.35 0.50 -13.64
N GLN A 104 -9.28 1.03 -12.85
CA GLN A 104 -9.40 2.48 -12.64
C GLN A 104 -8.16 3.05 -11.96
N ILE A 105 -7.62 2.37 -10.95
CA ILE A 105 -6.39 2.77 -10.26
C ILE A 105 -5.20 2.77 -11.23
N ILE A 106 -5.03 1.69 -12.01
CA ILE A 106 -3.96 1.56 -13.01
C ILE A 106 -4.05 2.69 -14.05
N ASP A 107 -5.24 2.94 -14.60
CA ASP A 107 -5.42 3.96 -15.63
C ASP A 107 -5.19 5.36 -15.06
N SER A 108 -5.63 5.63 -13.83
CA SER A 108 -5.39 6.91 -13.15
C SER A 108 -3.90 7.13 -12.88
N LEU A 109 -3.19 6.14 -12.33
CA LEU A 109 -1.75 6.25 -12.08
C LEU A 109 -0.95 6.37 -13.38
N THR A 110 -1.32 5.63 -14.43
CA THR A 110 -0.68 5.74 -15.73
C THR A 110 -0.88 7.14 -16.32
N GLY A 111 -2.04 7.76 -16.11
CA GLY A 111 -2.33 9.13 -16.52
C GLY A 111 -1.46 10.19 -15.86
N LEU A 112 -0.84 9.90 -14.71
CA LEU A 112 0.13 10.79 -14.05
C LEU A 112 1.52 10.76 -14.70
N ALA A 113 1.81 9.74 -15.52
CA ALA A 113 3.09 9.66 -16.22
C ALA A 113 3.17 10.65 -17.37
N GLN A 114 4.38 11.01 -17.77
CA GLN A 114 4.63 11.81 -18.97
C GLN A 114 3.99 11.18 -20.19
N THR A 115 3.40 12.00 -21.06
CA THR A 115 2.59 11.55 -22.22
C THR A 115 3.34 10.53 -23.09
N GLU A 116 4.62 10.77 -23.35
CA GLU A 116 5.48 9.88 -24.15
C GLU A 116 5.69 8.52 -23.49
N SER A 117 5.69 8.46 -22.16
CA SER A 117 5.94 7.25 -21.38
C SER A 117 4.69 6.41 -21.10
N GLN A 118 3.49 7.00 -21.19
CA GLN A 118 2.22 6.30 -20.94
C GLN A 118 2.05 5.07 -21.83
N GLY A 119 2.44 5.19 -23.10
CA GLY A 119 2.37 4.09 -24.07
C GLY A 119 3.25 2.90 -23.69
N VAL A 120 4.45 3.19 -23.19
CA VAL A 120 5.40 2.16 -22.70
C VAL A 120 4.84 1.47 -21.47
N ILE A 121 4.37 2.24 -20.46
CA ILE A 121 3.79 1.70 -19.23
C ILE A 121 2.60 0.80 -19.55
N LYS A 122 1.66 1.26 -20.39
CA LYS A 122 0.49 0.49 -20.81
C LYS A 122 0.89 -0.84 -21.47
N LYS A 123 1.87 -0.82 -22.37
CA LYS A 123 2.36 -2.03 -23.04
C LYS A 123 2.99 -3.01 -22.08
N MET A 124 3.80 -2.51 -21.13
CA MET A 124 4.53 -3.34 -20.16
C MET A 124 3.63 -3.95 -19.08
N THR A 125 2.47 -3.36 -18.80
CA THR A 125 1.49 -3.85 -17.80
C THR A 125 0.29 -4.56 -18.45
N ALA A 126 0.17 -4.54 -19.78
CA ALA A 126 -1.02 -5.02 -20.50
C ALA A 126 -1.37 -6.49 -20.22
N ASN A 127 -0.38 -7.38 -20.25
CA ASN A 127 -0.60 -8.82 -20.03
C ASN A 127 -1.12 -9.08 -18.60
N GLU A 128 -0.49 -8.51 -17.59
CA GLU A 128 -0.89 -8.67 -16.19
C GLU A 128 -2.26 -8.05 -15.92
N LYS A 129 -2.55 -6.91 -16.57
CA LYS A 129 -3.87 -6.27 -16.47
C LYS A 129 -4.96 -7.16 -17.08
N ILE A 130 -4.75 -7.73 -18.28
CA ILE A 130 -5.73 -8.60 -18.95
C ILE A 130 -5.97 -9.89 -18.16
N LEU A 131 -4.89 -10.52 -17.69
CA LEU A 131 -4.91 -11.78 -16.94
C LEU A 131 -5.06 -11.57 -15.42
N TYR A 132 -5.44 -10.37 -14.99
CA TYR A 132 -5.59 -10.06 -13.57
C TYR A 132 -6.56 -11.01 -12.88
N GLY A 133 -6.05 -11.77 -11.92
CA GLY A 133 -6.82 -12.69 -11.10
C GLY A 133 -7.37 -12.01 -9.86
N GLU A 134 -8.59 -11.51 -9.94
CA GLU A 134 -9.24 -10.87 -8.79
C GLU A 134 -9.56 -11.85 -7.65
N LEU A 135 -9.75 -11.33 -6.46
CA LEU A 135 -10.13 -12.11 -5.28
C LEU A 135 -11.61 -12.50 -5.32
N GLN A 136 -11.94 -13.62 -4.68
CA GLN A 136 -13.31 -14.20 -4.72
C GLN A 136 -14.39 -13.29 -4.13
N HIS A 137 -14.04 -12.38 -3.21
CA HIS A 137 -15.03 -11.51 -2.57
C HIS A 137 -15.61 -10.44 -3.50
N GLN A 138 -14.88 -9.99 -4.52
CA GLN A 138 -15.27 -8.99 -5.53
C GLN A 138 -15.87 -7.68 -4.96
N LYS A 139 -15.63 -7.37 -3.67
CA LYS A 139 -16.14 -6.16 -3.01
C LYS A 139 -15.23 -4.97 -3.26
N ASP A 140 -15.84 -3.83 -3.58
CA ASP A 140 -15.17 -2.53 -3.52
C ASP A 140 -14.81 -2.21 -2.07
N VAL A 141 -13.52 -2.10 -1.79
CA VAL A 141 -13.00 -1.87 -0.44
C VAL A 141 -12.53 -0.44 -0.21
N SER A 142 -12.29 0.35 -1.27
CA SER A 142 -11.75 1.71 -1.14
C SER A 142 -12.66 2.63 -0.33
N GLY A 143 -13.97 2.54 -0.55
CA GLY A 143 -14.95 3.32 0.21
C GLY A 143 -14.96 2.96 1.69
N LEU A 144 -14.90 1.66 2.02
CA LEU A 144 -14.79 1.18 3.40
C LEU A 144 -13.48 1.61 4.06
N LEU A 145 -12.36 1.50 3.36
CA LEU A 145 -11.05 1.93 3.84
C LEU A 145 -11.06 3.40 4.25
N TRP A 146 -11.67 4.26 3.41
CA TRP A 146 -11.76 5.68 3.71
C TRP A 146 -12.64 5.97 4.94
N GLN A 147 -13.80 5.32 5.05
CA GLN A 147 -14.67 5.46 6.24
C GLN A 147 -13.96 5.00 7.51
N LEU A 148 -13.23 3.88 7.46
CA LEU A 148 -12.45 3.38 8.58
C LEU A 148 -11.31 4.34 8.94
N ALA A 149 -10.61 4.89 7.96
CA ALA A 149 -9.56 5.89 8.19
C ALA A 149 -10.11 7.14 8.91
N GLN A 150 -11.29 7.62 8.52
CA GLN A 150 -11.97 8.72 9.20
C GLN A 150 -12.36 8.35 10.64
N ALA A 151 -12.92 7.16 10.87
CA ALA A 151 -13.28 6.69 12.19
C ALA A 151 -12.06 6.59 13.13
N ILE A 152 -10.92 6.12 12.63
CA ILE A 152 -9.65 6.05 13.35
C ILE A 152 -9.14 7.47 13.67
N GLN A 153 -9.10 8.35 12.65
CA GLN A 153 -8.63 9.73 12.80
C GLN A 153 -9.42 10.50 13.88
N PHE A 154 -10.74 10.36 13.87
CA PHE A 154 -11.62 11.03 14.82
C PHE A 154 -11.91 10.21 16.08
N LYS A 155 -11.26 9.05 16.25
CA LYS A 155 -11.43 8.15 17.39
C LYS A 155 -12.90 7.83 17.69
N LYS A 156 -13.66 7.53 16.65
CA LYS A 156 -15.08 7.17 16.76
C LYS A 156 -15.25 5.66 16.83
N VAL A 157 -16.13 5.22 17.72
CA VAL A 157 -16.55 3.81 17.80
C VAL A 157 -17.30 3.47 16.52
N ILE A 158 -17.07 2.27 16.00
CA ILE A 158 -17.79 1.76 14.84
C ILE A 158 -18.62 0.52 15.20
N HIS A 159 -19.67 0.32 14.43
CA HIS A 159 -20.54 -0.85 14.48
C HIS A 159 -20.63 -1.43 13.06
N PHE A 160 -20.53 -2.75 12.94
CA PHE A 160 -20.67 -3.46 11.67
C PHE A 160 -21.10 -4.90 11.88
N GLN A 161 -21.66 -5.51 10.84
CA GLN A 161 -21.89 -6.94 10.76
C GLN A 161 -20.65 -7.63 10.21
N TYR A 162 -20.23 -8.72 10.85
CA TYR A 162 -19.03 -9.48 10.44
C TYR A 162 -19.40 -10.94 10.23
N GLN A 163 -19.08 -11.49 9.05
CA GLN A 163 -19.34 -12.88 8.71
C GLN A 163 -18.06 -13.56 8.24
N ARG A 164 -17.63 -14.59 8.96
CA ARG A 164 -16.56 -15.48 8.52
C ARG A 164 -17.11 -16.49 7.51
N GLU A 165 -16.22 -17.17 6.81
CA GLU A 165 -16.56 -18.08 5.73
C GLU A 165 -17.49 -19.24 6.16
N PHE A 166 -17.32 -19.73 7.39
CA PHE A 166 -18.10 -20.85 7.94
C PHE A 166 -19.18 -20.43 8.93
N ASP A 167 -19.36 -19.12 9.15
CA ASP A 167 -20.40 -18.63 10.04
C ASP A 167 -21.76 -18.73 9.31
N GLN A 168 -22.77 -19.31 9.97
CA GLN A 168 -24.13 -19.39 9.41
C GLN A 168 -24.82 -18.03 9.33
N PHE A 169 -24.52 -17.15 10.29
CA PHE A 169 -25.09 -15.81 10.38
C PHE A 169 -23.99 -14.78 10.69
N PRO A 170 -24.16 -13.53 10.24
CA PRO A 170 -23.25 -12.47 10.62
C PRO A 170 -23.39 -12.11 12.10
N ASP A 171 -22.28 -11.81 12.74
CA ASP A 171 -22.20 -11.33 14.12
C ASP A 171 -22.05 -9.81 14.17
N GLU A 172 -22.78 -9.16 15.06
CA GLU A 172 -22.59 -7.72 15.34
C GLU A 172 -21.27 -7.46 16.07
N ARG A 173 -20.56 -6.48 15.62
CA ARG A 173 -19.30 -6.01 16.22
C ARG A 173 -19.38 -4.52 16.52
N ILE A 174 -19.07 -4.17 17.77
CA ILE A 174 -18.91 -2.78 18.20
C ILE A 174 -17.50 -2.63 18.72
N VAL A 175 -16.69 -1.84 18.01
CA VAL A 175 -15.24 -1.80 18.24
C VAL A 175 -14.68 -0.38 18.20
N LYS A 176 -13.50 -0.21 18.80
CA LYS A 176 -12.66 0.97 18.78
C LYS A 176 -11.59 0.76 17.70
N PRO A 177 -11.74 1.32 16.48
CA PRO A 177 -10.79 1.11 15.41
C PRO A 177 -9.48 1.85 15.67
N VAL A 178 -8.34 1.21 15.44
CA VAL A 178 -7.02 1.79 15.77
C VAL A 178 -6.02 1.75 14.60
N GLY A 179 -6.27 0.94 13.59
CA GLY A 179 -5.40 0.87 12.42
C GLY A 179 -6.01 0.08 11.27
N VAL A 180 -5.50 0.33 10.05
CA VAL A 180 -5.82 -0.44 8.85
C VAL A 180 -4.51 -0.95 8.26
N ILE A 181 -4.43 -2.25 8.01
CA ILE A 181 -3.22 -2.92 7.53
C ILE A 181 -3.56 -3.70 6.27
N PHE A 182 -2.68 -3.65 5.26
CA PHE A 182 -2.69 -4.56 4.13
C PHE A 182 -1.67 -5.67 4.37
N SER A 183 -2.09 -6.93 4.18
CA SER A 183 -1.20 -8.10 4.27
C SER A 183 -1.64 -9.19 3.31
N GLU A 184 -0.69 -9.79 2.62
CA GLU A 184 -0.91 -10.78 1.58
C GLU A 184 -1.83 -10.22 0.48
N TYR A 185 -3.14 -10.50 0.54
CA TYR A 185 -4.13 -10.09 -0.47
C TYR A 185 -5.24 -9.21 0.09
N TYR A 186 -5.29 -9.01 1.42
CA TYR A 186 -6.47 -8.44 2.07
C TYR A 186 -6.12 -7.21 2.90
N PHE A 187 -7.09 -6.32 3.00
CA PHE A 187 -7.07 -5.26 3.99
C PHE A 187 -7.70 -5.74 5.30
N TYR A 188 -7.11 -5.33 6.40
CA TYR A 188 -7.52 -5.69 7.75
C TYR A 188 -7.71 -4.45 8.60
N LEU A 189 -8.81 -4.44 9.34
CA LEU A 189 -9.04 -3.53 10.44
C LEU A 189 -8.44 -4.11 11.71
N VAL A 190 -7.68 -3.32 12.43
CA VAL A 190 -7.20 -3.60 13.78
C VAL A 190 -8.04 -2.78 14.75
N ALA A 191 -8.68 -3.41 15.71
CA ALA A 191 -9.60 -2.75 16.62
C ALA A 191 -9.70 -3.44 17.97
N TYR A 192 -9.96 -2.66 19.03
CA TYR A 192 -10.30 -3.19 20.36
C TYR A 192 -11.82 -3.38 20.47
N GLN A 193 -12.25 -4.49 21.03
CA GLN A 193 -13.67 -4.72 21.31
C GLN A 193 -14.14 -3.83 22.46
N THR A 194 -15.40 -3.34 22.40
CA THR A 194 -15.95 -2.50 23.46
C THR A 194 -16.49 -3.29 24.65
N LYS A 195 -16.85 -4.57 24.43
CA LYS A 195 -17.46 -5.44 25.45
C LYS A 195 -16.46 -6.11 26.40
N TYR A 196 -15.21 -6.18 25.98
CA TYR A 196 -14.16 -6.90 26.70
C TYR A 196 -12.91 -6.03 26.79
N ASP A 197 -12.28 -6.00 27.96
CA ASP A 197 -10.95 -5.47 28.12
C ASP A 197 -9.96 -6.53 27.67
N PHE A 198 -9.65 -6.52 26.38
CA PHE A 198 -8.58 -7.34 25.84
C PHE A 198 -7.29 -6.53 25.83
N ASP A 199 -6.22 -7.14 26.26
CA ASP A 199 -4.88 -6.58 26.20
C ASP A 199 -4.38 -6.46 24.75
N PHE A 200 -5.02 -7.18 23.81
CA PHE A 200 -4.62 -7.22 22.40
C PHE A 200 -5.78 -6.85 21.46
N PRO A 201 -5.49 -6.10 20.40
CA PRO A 201 -6.50 -5.79 19.39
C PRO A 201 -6.90 -7.04 18.59
N THR A 202 -8.16 -7.07 18.19
CA THR A 202 -8.69 -8.06 17.26
C THR A 202 -8.50 -7.59 15.83
N ILE A 203 -8.26 -8.52 14.92
CA ILE A 203 -8.08 -8.26 13.49
C ILE A 203 -9.31 -8.74 12.72
N TYR A 204 -9.84 -7.86 11.86
CA TYR A 204 -11.01 -8.14 11.02
C TYR A 204 -10.66 -7.93 9.55
N ARG A 205 -10.92 -8.89 8.68
CA ARG A 205 -10.84 -8.71 7.23
C ARG A 205 -11.92 -7.72 6.78
N ILE A 206 -11.53 -6.67 6.08
CA ILE A 206 -12.44 -5.57 5.69
C ILE A 206 -13.48 -6.04 4.68
N ASP A 207 -13.13 -6.94 3.76
CA ASP A 207 -14.04 -7.53 2.79
C ASP A 207 -15.19 -8.37 3.41
N ARG A 208 -15.02 -8.80 4.68
CA ARG A 208 -16.04 -9.54 5.45
C ARG A 208 -16.94 -8.64 6.29
N MET A 209 -16.73 -7.33 6.24
CA MET A 209 -17.55 -6.34 6.94
C MET A 209 -18.72 -5.92 6.07
N ASN A 210 -19.91 -5.84 6.67
CA ASN A 210 -21.11 -5.32 6.05
C ASN A 210 -21.74 -4.30 7.02
N GLU A 211 -22.57 -3.39 6.48
CA GLU A 211 -23.36 -2.43 7.25
C GLU A 211 -22.52 -1.66 8.27
N LEU A 212 -21.45 -0.98 7.76
CA LEU A 212 -20.59 -0.17 8.62
C LEU A 212 -21.28 1.14 9.01
N TYR A 213 -21.38 1.38 10.33
CA TYR A 213 -21.90 2.61 10.92
C TYR A 213 -20.85 3.23 11.85
N ILE A 214 -20.54 4.50 11.65
CA ILE A 214 -19.68 5.28 12.53
C ILE A 214 -20.57 5.91 13.60
N LYS A 215 -20.38 5.53 14.86
CA LYS A 215 -21.14 6.07 16.00
C LYS A 215 -20.65 7.47 16.40
N GLU A 216 -21.53 8.26 17.00
CA GLU A 216 -21.12 9.56 17.59
C GLU A 216 -20.22 9.39 18.83
N GLN A 217 -20.20 8.21 19.43
CA GLN A 217 -19.39 7.89 20.60
C GLN A 217 -17.89 7.94 20.26
N HIS A 218 -17.14 8.75 20.99
CA HIS A 218 -15.69 8.78 20.95
C HIS A 218 -15.08 7.82 21.96
N PHE A 219 -13.85 7.38 21.68
CA PHE A 219 -13.05 6.60 22.60
C PHE A 219 -11.69 7.27 22.82
N SER A 220 -11.06 6.98 23.95
CA SER A 220 -9.67 7.36 24.23
C SER A 220 -8.84 6.11 24.46
N ILE A 221 -7.59 6.16 24.03
CA ILE A 221 -6.57 5.17 24.34
C ILE A 221 -5.43 5.92 25.00
N PRO A 222 -4.96 5.50 26.19
CA PRO A 222 -3.79 6.08 26.84
C PRO A 222 -2.59 6.11 25.90
N TYR A 223 -1.70 7.06 26.08
CA TYR A 223 -0.52 7.20 25.19
C TYR A 223 0.36 5.96 25.22
N SER A 224 0.49 5.33 26.40
CA SER A 224 1.23 4.08 26.61
C SER A 224 0.69 2.90 25.78
N ASP A 225 -0.64 2.89 25.55
CA ASP A 225 -1.36 1.77 24.96
C ASP A 225 -1.71 2.04 23.49
N ARG A 226 -1.14 3.10 22.90
CA ARG A 226 -1.37 3.44 21.50
C ARG A 226 -0.88 2.33 20.60
N PHE A 227 -1.79 1.86 19.75
CA PHE A 227 -1.44 0.93 18.70
C PHE A 227 -0.39 1.53 17.75
N GLN A 228 0.71 0.83 17.57
CA GLN A 228 1.80 1.21 16.69
C GLN A 228 1.83 0.24 15.52
N GLU A 229 1.24 0.64 14.39
CA GLU A 229 1.13 -0.22 13.20
C GLU A 229 2.49 -0.75 12.74
N GLY A 230 3.53 0.08 12.78
CA GLY A 230 4.88 -0.30 12.39
C GLY A 230 5.47 -1.40 13.29
N GLU A 231 5.28 -1.28 14.60
CA GLU A 231 5.75 -2.30 15.56
C GLU A 231 4.93 -3.59 15.48
N PHE A 232 3.63 -3.46 15.27
CA PHE A 232 2.76 -4.62 15.06
C PHE A 232 3.14 -5.39 13.79
N ARG A 233 3.39 -4.70 12.67
CA ARG A 233 3.79 -5.31 11.40
C ARG A 233 5.09 -6.09 11.47
N LYS A 234 6.04 -5.66 12.30
CA LYS A 234 7.30 -6.39 12.49
C LYS A 234 7.10 -7.77 13.13
N ARG A 235 6.05 -7.94 13.93
CA ARG A 235 5.81 -9.13 14.76
C ARG A 235 4.71 -10.03 14.23
N VAL A 236 3.74 -9.49 13.48
CA VAL A 236 2.61 -10.27 12.97
C VAL A 236 3.00 -11.02 11.70
N GLN A 237 2.63 -12.31 11.63
CA GLN A 237 2.73 -13.12 10.43
C GLN A 237 1.34 -13.64 10.06
N PHE A 238 0.99 -13.61 8.75
CA PHE A 238 -0.31 -14.06 8.22
C PHE A 238 -1.53 -13.45 8.93
N MET A 239 -1.37 -12.27 9.53
CA MET A 239 -2.42 -11.55 10.27
C MET A 239 -3.05 -12.35 11.41
N TYR A 240 -2.32 -13.27 12.02
CA TYR A 240 -2.68 -13.92 13.25
C TYR A 240 -2.07 -13.19 14.45
N THR A 241 -2.92 -12.86 15.41
CA THR A 241 -2.52 -12.36 16.72
C THR A 241 -2.42 -13.53 17.72
N GLY A 242 -2.06 -13.24 18.93
CA GLY A 242 -1.94 -14.19 20.02
C GLY A 242 -0.87 -13.74 21.00
N GLU A 243 -0.36 -14.63 21.79
CA GLU A 243 0.73 -14.35 22.71
C GLU A 243 2.02 -13.99 21.95
N LEU A 244 2.69 -12.95 22.42
CA LEU A 244 3.99 -12.53 21.91
C LEU A 244 5.07 -13.47 22.48
N ILE A 245 5.77 -14.16 21.62
CA ILE A 245 6.80 -15.12 22.01
C ILE A 245 8.16 -14.78 21.40
N LYS A 246 9.22 -15.15 22.10
CA LYS A 246 10.58 -15.18 21.56
C LYS A 246 10.87 -16.60 21.07
N VAL A 247 11.06 -16.73 19.77
CA VAL A 247 11.36 -18.00 19.11
C VAL A 247 12.83 -18.07 18.75
N LYS A 248 13.51 -19.14 19.18
CA LYS A 248 14.83 -19.50 18.65
C LYS A 248 14.69 -20.65 17.69
N PHE A 249 15.27 -20.49 16.52
CA PHE A 249 15.24 -21.51 15.49
C PHE A 249 16.55 -21.56 14.71
N LYS A 250 16.89 -22.74 14.25
CA LYS A 250 18.02 -23.00 13.37
C LYS A 250 17.54 -23.05 11.93
N PHE A 251 18.24 -22.33 11.05
CA PHE A 251 17.91 -22.27 9.64
C PHE A 251 19.08 -22.73 8.78
N LYS A 252 18.78 -23.64 7.82
CA LYS A 252 19.76 -24.24 6.89
C LYS A 252 19.42 -23.94 5.42
N GLY A 253 18.44 -23.07 5.19
CA GLY A 253 18.03 -22.71 3.83
C GLY A 253 19.03 -21.80 3.10
N PRO A 254 18.80 -21.53 1.81
CA PRO A 254 19.76 -20.90 0.92
C PRO A 254 19.97 -19.40 1.19
N SER A 255 19.03 -18.72 1.86
CA SER A 255 19.09 -17.27 2.04
C SER A 255 18.76 -16.83 3.46
N GLN A 256 19.78 -16.43 4.21
CA GLN A 256 19.61 -15.81 5.53
C GLN A 256 18.88 -14.44 5.40
N GLN A 257 19.07 -13.73 4.30
CA GLN A 257 18.43 -12.43 4.08
C GLN A 257 16.92 -12.59 3.97
N ALA A 258 16.43 -13.63 3.31
CA ALA A 258 15.00 -13.90 3.21
C ALA A 258 14.35 -14.09 4.60
N VAL A 259 15.07 -14.67 5.57
CA VAL A 259 14.61 -14.77 6.96
C VAL A 259 14.52 -13.40 7.61
N LEU A 260 15.56 -12.56 7.49
CA LEU A 260 15.61 -11.22 8.07
C LEU A 260 14.57 -10.27 7.44
N ASP A 261 14.37 -10.38 6.14
CA ASP A 261 13.35 -9.60 5.41
C ASP A 261 11.92 -10.02 5.83
N ARG A 262 11.70 -11.32 6.05
CA ARG A 262 10.40 -11.84 6.49
C ARG A 262 10.11 -11.56 7.96
N LEU A 263 11.11 -11.65 8.81
CA LEU A 263 11.03 -11.45 10.26
C LEU A 263 11.89 -10.26 10.70
N PRO A 264 11.38 -9.03 10.61
CA PRO A 264 12.17 -7.82 10.91
C PRO A 264 12.68 -7.73 12.36
N THR A 265 12.13 -8.53 13.27
CA THR A 265 12.58 -8.65 14.66
C THR A 265 13.67 -9.71 14.84
N ALA A 266 13.99 -10.48 13.78
CA ALA A 266 14.98 -11.55 13.86
C ALA A 266 16.40 -11.00 13.99
N THR A 267 17.18 -11.64 14.87
CA THR A 267 18.61 -11.39 15.05
C THR A 267 19.38 -12.71 14.90
N ILE A 268 20.57 -12.63 14.34
CA ILE A 268 21.47 -13.79 14.25
C ILE A 268 22.24 -13.89 15.55
N ILE A 269 22.12 -15.05 16.23
CA ILE A 269 22.86 -15.35 17.46
C ILE A 269 24.21 -16.00 17.14
N SER A 270 24.22 -16.99 16.25
CA SER A 270 25.44 -17.67 15.82
C SER A 270 25.29 -18.25 14.42
N LYS A 271 26.46 -18.56 13.81
CA LYS A 271 26.53 -19.23 12.52
C LYS A 271 27.65 -20.26 12.56
N ASP A 272 27.31 -21.49 12.22
CA ASP A 272 28.24 -22.61 12.14
C ASP A 272 27.94 -23.50 10.91
N GLU A 273 28.70 -24.60 10.74
CA GLU A 273 28.51 -25.56 9.65
C GLU A 273 27.12 -26.24 9.68
N SER A 274 26.48 -26.28 10.84
CA SER A 274 25.17 -26.90 11.03
C SER A 274 24.00 -25.94 10.74
N GLY A 275 24.26 -24.66 10.44
CA GLY A 275 23.27 -23.65 10.09
C GLY A 275 23.40 -22.33 10.84
N ILE A 276 22.40 -21.50 10.73
CA ILE A 276 22.33 -20.17 11.35
C ILE A 276 21.27 -20.20 12.45
N LEU A 277 21.66 -19.80 13.66
CA LEU A 277 20.76 -19.66 14.80
C LEU A 277 20.19 -18.24 14.83
N PHE A 278 18.86 -18.15 14.74
CA PHE A 278 18.11 -16.91 14.84
C PHE A 278 17.31 -16.86 16.16
N GLU A 279 17.09 -15.64 16.66
CA GLU A 279 16.07 -15.33 17.65
C GLU A 279 15.15 -14.24 17.08
N ALA A 280 13.82 -14.40 17.22
CA ALA A 280 12.84 -13.44 16.75
C ALA A 280 11.71 -13.28 17.76
N GLU A 281 11.20 -12.06 17.93
CA GLU A 281 10.01 -11.76 18.73
C GLU A 281 8.79 -11.64 17.81
N VAL A 282 7.82 -12.55 17.95
CA VAL A 282 6.71 -12.70 17.00
C VAL A 282 5.44 -13.21 17.70
N PHE A 283 4.29 -13.08 17.06
CA PHE A 283 3.05 -13.71 17.52
C PHE A 283 3.00 -15.18 17.13
N GLY A 284 2.77 -16.07 18.14
CA GLY A 284 2.99 -17.51 18.02
C GLY A 284 2.18 -18.23 16.94
N GLN A 285 0.94 -17.85 16.71
CA GLN A 285 0.10 -18.51 15.71
C GLN A 285 0.58 -18.27 14.26
N GLY A 286 0.90 -17.04 13.93
CA GLY A 286 1.35 -16.69 12.58
C GLY A 286 2.73 -17.26 12.26
N ILE A 287 3.67 -17.22 13.20
CA ILE A 287 5.02 -17.75 12.98
C ILE A 287 5.03 -19.27 12.75
N LYS A 288 4.10 -20.01 13.37
CA LYS A 288 3.96 -21.45 13.14
C LYS A 288 3.69 -21.78 11.67
N MET A 289 2.79 -21.03 11.03
CA MET A 289 2.49 -21.22 9.61
C MET A 289 3.73 -20.97 8.74
N TRP A 290 4.47 -19.89 9.03
CA TRP A 290 5.69 -19.59 8.30
C TRP A 290 6.75 -20.67 8.48
N ILE A 291 6.97 -21.15 9.71
CA ILE A 291 7.94 -22.21 10.01
C ILE A 291 7.59 -23.49 9.23
N LEU A 292 6.34 -23.92 9.26
CA LEU A 292 5.90 -25.10 8.51
C LEU A 292 6.08 -24.96 6.99
N SER A 293 6.00 -23.73 6.46
CA SER A 293 6.24 -23.46 5.03
C SER A 293 7.71 -23.56 4.62
N GLN A 294 8.66 -23.57 5.58
CA GLN A 294 10.10 -23.68 5.30
C GLN A 294 10.58 -25.14 5.17
N GLY A 295 9.70 -26.11 5.47
CA GLY A 295 10.00 -27.53 5.37
C GLY A 295 11.20 -27.94 6.24
N GLU A 296 12.10 -28.73 5.67
CA GLU A 296 13.29 -29.28 6.32
C GLU A 296 14.40 -28.23 6.59
N HIS A 297 14.24 -27.01 6.11
CA HIS A 297 15.25 -25.97 6.26
C HIS A 297 15.23 -25.27 7.62
N ILE A 298 14.21 -25.53 8.46
CA ILE A 298 14.06 -24.86 9.74
C ILE A 298 13.80 -25.84 10.89
N GLU A 299 14.46 -25.61 12.01
CA GLU A 299 14.24 -26.32 13.25
C GLU A 299 13.97 -25.36 14.40
N VAL A 300 12.81 -25.45 15.04
CA VAL A 300 12.49 -24.68 16.25
C VAL A 300 13.19 -25.28 17.44
N LEU A 301 13.88 -24.45 18.22
CA LEU A 301 14.60 -24.86 19.43
C LEU A 301 13.89 -24.39 20.70
N GLU A 302 13.44 -23.15 20.74
CA GLU A 302 12.78 -22.55 21.91
C GLU A 302 11.60 -21.64 21.45
N PRO A 303 10.56 -21.45 22.29
CA PRO A 303 10.32 -22.14 23.56
C PRO A 303 9.88 -23.61 23.33
N LEU A 304 10.05 -24.44 24.33
CA LEU A 304 9.77 -25.89 24.21
C LEU A 304 8.30 -26.20 23.91
N GLU A 305 7.37 -25.42 24.48
CA GLU A 305 5.94 -25.53 24.21
C GLU A 305 5.65 -25.32 22.73
N PHE A 306 6.19 -24.24 22.14
CA PHE A 306 6.03 -23.91 20.73
C PHE A 306 6.70 -24.97 19.82
N ARG A 307 7.89 -25.49 20.20
CA ARG A 307 8.53 -26.61 19.51
C ARG A 307 7.60 -27.82 19.47
N ASN A 308 6.98 -28.15 20.59
CA ASN A 308 6.06 -29.29 20.70
C ASN A 308 4.81 -29.10 19.83
N GLU A 309 4.28 -27.89 19.74
CA GLU A 309 3.16 -27.58 18.84
C GLU A 309 3.53 -27.81 17.37
N VAL A 310 4.71 -27.34 16.96
CA VAL A 310 5.22 -27.56 15.59
C VAL A 310 5.41 -29.05 15.32
N MET A 311 6.02 -29.80 16.26
CA MET A 311 6.20 -31.25 16.16
C MET A 311 4.87 -31.98 16.02
N LYS A 312 3.85 -31.58 16.79
CA LYS A 312 2.51 -32.15 16.70
C LYS A 312 1.93 -31.95 15.30
N SER A 313 2.00 -30.72 14.75
CA SER A 313 1.53 -30.45 13.41
C SER A 313 2.28 -31.24 12.32
N LEU A 314 3.59 -31.41 12.46
CA LEU A 314 4.38 -32.22 11.52
C LEU A 314 3.97 -33.72 11.55
N ARG A 315 3.65 -34.26 12.71
CA ARG A 315 3.14 -35.64 12.81
C ARG A 315 1.75 -35.78 12.19
N GLU A 316 0.86 -34.83 12.46
CA GLU A 316 -0.46 -34.80 11.85
C GLU A 316 -0.36 -34.65 10.30
N MET A 317 0.56 -33.83 9.80
CA MET A 317 0.84 -33.76 8.38
C MET A 317 1.35 -35.06 7.79
N LEU A 318 2.28 -35.74 8.46
CA LEU A 318 2.85 -37.01 8.00
C LEU A 318 1.78 -38.08 7.91
N SER A 319 0.91 -38.21 8.93
CA SER A 319 -0.14 -39.24 8.95
C SER A 319 -1.09 -39.15 7.76
N LEU A 320 -1.34 -37.94 7.22
CA LEU A 320 -2.17 -37.77 6.02
C LEU A 320 -1.57 -38.44 4.76
N TYR A 321 -0.28 -38.62 4.72
CA TYR A 321 0.39 -39.26 3.58
C TYR A 321 0.52 -40.79 3.82
N GLU A 322 0.76 -41.24 5.06
CA GLU A 322 0.87 -42.64 5.41
C GLU A 322 -0.46 -43.39 5.26
N GLU A 323 -1.60 -42.80 5.67
CA GLU A 323 -2.93 -43.38 5.50
C GLU A 323 -3.32 -43.64 4.04
N ASN A 324 -2.74 -42.90 3.08
CA ASN A 324 -3.01 -43.09 1.65
C ASN A 324 -2.15 -44.21 1.03
N GLU A 325 -1.03 -44.63 1.64
CA GLU A 325 -0.21 -45.73 1.13
C GLU A 325 -0.83 -47.09 1.49
N GLU A 326 -1.55 -47.22 2.63
CA GLU A 326 -2.24 -48.46 3.00
C GLU A 326 -3.52 -48.73 2.18
N ASN A 327 -4.06 -47.72 1.48
CA ASN A 327 -5.28 -47.79 0.65
C ASN A 327 -5.00 -47.85 -0.88
N SER A 328 -3.72 -47.90 -1.29
CA SER A 328 -3.30 -47.98 -2.71
C SER A 328 -2.70 -49.34 -3.01
#